data_2e1dd10682d7a15ad06bde2f47eaca85
#
_entry.id   2e1dd10682d7a15ad06bde2f47eaca85
#
_cell.length_a   1.000
_cell.length_b   1.000
_cell.length_c   1.000
_cell.angle_alpha   90.00
_cell.angle_beta   90.00
_cell.angle_gamma   90.00
#
_symmetry.space_group_name_H-M   'P 1'
#
loop_
_entity.id
_entity.type
_entity.pdbx_description
1 polymer ?
#
loop_
_entity_poly.entity_id
_entity_poly.type
_entity_poly.pdbx_seq_one_letter_code
_entity_poly.pdbx_strand_id
1 'polypeptide(L)'
;MASIKDVAKAAGVSPSTVSRVVNGSDTSAASPETQERIWNAVRELGYVLNQNARSLKRPLQETEKAKRDIDCVYARTAGSLLDPFFTELMHEIEVEALKYGFHLRYQYSIAQMRADNIPLREDRADAAIILGRTDEETIRWLQSMYRHLICVGLQDRDFPVDQVLCHGYQAAKNCVDHLHALGHRAICYLGETVDEQRYQAFLDAMHRIGAKHPEDLAVEAPFSPAGGYDAVQKLLQDGKEFTAILCANDMLAVGALKALKEHRFRVPKDVSLIGINDMETSRYLDPMLTTVAIPMQEMGQHVAKLLIDRINGGHTAPVKLVIPSTLICRESCAPVQEL
;
A
#
# COMPACT_ATOMS: atom_id res chain seq x y z
N MET A 1 14.83 30.83 -8.82
CA MET A 1 13.44 30.92 -8.34
C MET A 1 13.21 32.27 -7.75
N ALA A 2 12.12 32.95 -8.13
CA ALA A 2 11.75 34.24 -7.56
C ALA A 2 11.44 34.09 -6.07
N SER A 3 11.85 35.09 -5.28
CA SER A 3 11.62 35.14 -3.83
C SER A 3 10.46 36.12 -3.50
N ILE A 4 9.92 36.02 -2.29
CA ILE A 4 8.88 36.94 -1.81
C ILE A 4 9.35 38.42 -1.83
N LYS A 5 10.67 38.64 -1.72
CA LYS A 5 11.29 39.96 -1.82
C LYS A 5 11.26 40.51 -3.26
N ASP A 6 11.39 39.63 -4.25
CA ASP A 6 11.31 39.99 -5.66
C ASP A 6 9.90 40.37 -6.04
N VAL A 7 8.90 39.62 -5.57
CA VAL A 7 7.46 39.96 -5.73
C VAL A 7 7.14 41.29 -5.05
N ALA A 8 7.63 41.50 -3.83
CA ALA A 8 7.43 42.75 -3.09
C ALA A 8 8.00 43.96 -3.83
N LYS A 9 9.21 43.82 -4.40
CA LYS A 9 9.85 44.85 -5.21
C LYS A 9 9.08 45.16 -6.50
N ALA A 10 8.60 44.11 -7.20
CA ALA A 10 7.82 44.24 -8.42
C ALA A 10 6.45 44.87 -8.17
N ALA A 11 5.78 44.52 -7.09
CA ALA A 11 4.44 45.04 -6.71
C ALA A 11 4.52 46.42 -5.98
N GLY A 12 5.72 46.90 -5.61
CA GLY A 12 5.93 48.17 -4.89
C GLY A 12 5.36 48.16 -3.47
N VAL A 13 5.44 47.04 -2.76
CA VAL A 13 4.92 46.85 -1.40
C VAL A 13 5.94 46.17 -0.48
N SER A 14 5.65 46.12 0.80
CA SER A 14 6.51 45.38 1.75
C SER A 14 6.41 43.87 1.59
N PRO A 15 7.48 43.10 1.87
CA PRO A 15 7.41 41.62 1.87
C PRO A 15 6.36 41.07 2.82
N SER A 16 6.05 41.77 3.91
CA SER A 16 5.01 41.39 4.85
C SER A 16 3.60 41.56 4.27
N THR A 17 3.39 42.58 3.42
CA THR A 17 2.12 42.80 2.69
C THR A 17 1.89 41.70 1.65
N VAL A 18 2.94 41.38 0.86
CA VAL A 18 2.89 40.24 -0.07
C VAL A 18 2.55 38.97 0.66
N SER A 19 3.23 38.67 1.79
CA SER A 19 3.00 37.48 2.58
C SER A 19 1.56 37.35 3.08
N ARG A 20 0.93 38.43 3.51
CA ARG A 20 -0.47 38.43 3.99
C ARG A 20 -1.45 38.19 2.86
N VAL A 21 -1.28 38.85 1.73
CA VAL A 21 -2.17 38.72 0.56
C VAL A 21 -2.04 37.33 -0.07
N VAL A 22 -0.82 36.86 -0.30
CA VAL A 22 -0.57 35.57 -0.97
C VAL A 22 -0.95 34.37 -0.08
N ASN A 23 -0.88 34.51 1.25
CA ASN A 23 -1.27 33.47 2.21
C ASN A 23 -2.75 33.52 2.62
N GLY A 24 -3.53 34.48 2.12
CA GLY A 24 -4.96 34.59 2.44
C GLY A 24 -5.28 34.86 3.92
N SER A 25 -4.27 35.24 4.72
CA SER A 25 -4.42 35.39 6.17
C SER A 25 -5.17 36.65 6.61
N ASP A 26 -5.33 37.62 5.72
CA ASP A 26 -6.09 38.84 5.99
C ASP A 26 -6.49 39.53 4.67
N THR A 27 -7.75 39.45 4.31
CA THR A 27 -8.31 40.09 3.11
C THR A 27 -8.33 41.60 3.22
N SER A 28 -8.14 42.19 4.41
CA SER A 28 -8.06 43.62 4.67
C SER A 28 -6.63 44.20 4.59
N ALA A 29 -5.62 43.34 4.41
CA ALA A 29 -4.22 43.72 4.47
C ALA A 29 -3.73 44.64 3.34
N ALA A 30 -4.50 44.78 2.27
CA ALA A 30 -4.21 45.68 1.15
C ALA A 30 -5.48 46.02 0.37
N SER A 31 -5.48 47.22 -0.28
CA SER A 31 -6.59 47.59 -1.17
C SER A 31 -6.72 46.59 -2.34
N PRO A 32 -7.91 46.43 -2.95
CA PRO A 32 -8.12 45.54 -4.10
C PRO A 32 -7.11 45.79 -5.23
N GLU A 33 -6.79 47.03 -5.50
CA GLU A 33 -5.83 47.47 -6.52
C GLU A 33 -4.38 47.00 -6.16
N THR A 34 -4.04 47.03 -4.88
CA THR A 34 -2.74 46.54 -4.41
C THR A 34 -2.67 44.99 -4.43
N GLN A 35 -3.77 44.32 -4.14
CA GLN A 35 -3.85 42.87 -4.26
C GLN A 35 -3.67 42.40 -5.71
N GLU A 36 -4.29 43.11 -6.67
CA GLU A 36 -4.15 42.81 -8.09
C GLU A 36 -2.69 42.98 -8.57
N ARG A 37 -2.01 44.04 -8.16
CA ARG A 37 -0.59 44.24 -8.47
C ARG A 37 0.27 43.14 -7.91
N ILE A 38 0.00 42.67 -6.70
CA ILE A 38 0.74 41.56 -6.09
C ILE A 38 0.52 40.28 -6.89
N TRP A 39 -0.72 39.94 -7.26
CA TRP A 39 -1.02 38.74 -8.02
C TRP A 39 -0.47 38.76 -9.46
N ASN A 40 -0.40 39.95 -10.07
CA ASN A 40 0.27 40.14 -11.36
C ASN A 40 1.78 39.86 -11.24
N ALA A 41 2.45 40.41 -10.24
CA ALA A 41 3.88 40.19 -9.98
C ALA A 41 4.18 38.71 -9.66
N VAL A 42 3.30 38.02 -8.93
CA VAL A 42 3.40 36.58 -8.65
C VAL A 42 3.37 35.79 -9.95
N ARG A 43 2.47 36.10 -10.87
CA ARG A 43 2.32 35.43 -12.19
C ARG A 43 3.52 35.71 -13.09
N GLU A 44 3.93 36.96 -13.22
CA GLU A 44 5.05 37.39 -14.09
C GLU A 44 6.39 36.80 -13.66
N LEU A 45 6.64 36.71 -12.34
CA LEU A 45 7.89 36.20 -11.79
C LEU A 45 7.88 34.69 -11.58
N GLY A 46 6.76 34.00 -11.83
CA GLY A 46 6.63 32.55 -11.57
C GLY A 46 6.89 32.19 -10.10
N TYR A 47 6.47 33.06 -9.16
CA TYR A 47 6.66 32.80 -7.74
C TYR A 47 5.75 31.69 -7.26
N VAL A 48 6.34 30.59 -6.77
CA VAL A 48 5.62 29.48 -6.13
C VAL A 48 5.76 29.62 -4.62
N LEU A 49 4.60 29.56 -3.92
CA LEU A 49 4.59 29.59 -2.44
C LEU A 49 5.45 28.45 -1.89
N ASN A 50 6.50 28.80 -1.19
CA ASN A 50 7.29 27.81 -0.48
C ASN A 50 6.68 27.54 0.90
N GLN A 51 5.82 26.54 0.97
CA GLN A 51 5.16 26.11 2.23
C GLN A 51 6.19 25.65 3.27
N ASN A 52 7.37 25.17 2.85
CA ASN A 52 8.45 24.73 3.74
C ASN A 52 9.14 25.87 4.49
N ALA A 53 9.11 27.11 3.98
CA ALA A 53 9.69 28.26 4.68
C ALA A 53 8.84 28.72 5.90
N ARG A 54 7.61 28.26 6.00
CA ARG A 54 6.69 28.58 7.10
C ARG A 54 7.00 27.74 8.35
N SER A 55 7.46 26.51 8.17
CA SER A 55 7.79 25.58 9.26
C SER A 55 9.11 25.92 9.97
N LEU A 56 10.05 26.63 9.30
CA LEU A 56 11.37 26.93 9.85
C LEU A 56 11.43 28.15 10.79
N LYS A 57 10.36 28.92 10.94
CA LYS A 57 10.36 30.18 11.72
C LYS A 57 9.68 30.10 13.11
N ARG A 58 9.08 28.97 13.49
CA ARG A 58 8.58 28.76 14.85
C ARG A 58 9.44 27.70 15.56
N PRO A 59 10.05 27.99 16.72
CA PRO A 59 10.56 26.94 17.59
C PRO A 59 9.35 26.09 18.01
N LEU A 60 9.33 24.83 17.57
CA LEU A 60 8.29 23.86 17.94
C LEU A 60 8.43 23.58 19.45
N GLN A 61 7.40 23.90 20.22
CA GLN A 61 7.29 23.42 21.60
C GLN A 61 7.17 21.88 21.57
N GLU A 62 7.68 21.20 22.56
CA GLU A 62 7.69 19.72 22.64
C GLU A 62 6.28 19.10 22.42
N THR A 63 5.23 19.79 22.84
CA THR A 63 3.82 19.41 22.61
C THR A 63 3.39 19.45 21.14
N GLU A 64 4.04 20.25 20.27
CA GLU A 64 3.77 20.27 18.83
C GLU A 64 4.58 19.20 18.06
N LYS A 65 5.67 18.70 18.64
CA LYS A 65 6.47 17.62 18.06
C LYS A 65 5.71 16.29 18.10
N ALA A 66 5.06 15.99 19.24
CA ALA A 66 4.24 14.78 19.40
C ALA A 66 3.05 14.71 18.42
N LYS A 67 2.55 15.87 17.95
CA LYS A 67 1.47 15.95 16.95
C LYS A 67 1.88 15.62 15.51
N ARG A 68 3.18 15.44 15.25
CA ARG A 68 3.71 15.12 13.91
C ARG A 68 4.28 13.73 13.78
N ASP A 69 4.16 12.94 14.83
CA ASP A 69 4.53 11.54 14.82
C ASP A 69 3.33 10.68 14.41
N ILE A 70 3.59 9.61 13.69
CA ILE A 70 2.62 8.63 13.23
C ILE A 70 3.14 7.25 13.65
N ASP A 71 2.33 6.49 14.36
CA ASP A 71 2.65 5.10 14.69
C ASP A 71 2.24 4.16 13.55
N CYS A 72 2.98 3.08 13.34
CA CYS A 72 2.67 2.05 12.37
C CYS A 72 2.26 0.77 13.11
N VAL A 73 1.06 0.27 12.80
CA VAL A 73 0.49 -0.92 13.44
C VAL A 73 0.31 -2.02 12.41
N TYR A 74 1.07 -3.10 12.55
CA TYR A 74 0.90 -4.29 11.72
C TYR A 74 -0.27 -5.12 12.23
N ALA A 75 -1.27 -5.30 11.39
CA ALA A 75 -2.48 -6.04 11.72
C ALA A 75 -2.26 -7.55 11.79
N ARG A 76 -1.20 -8.06 11.15
CA ARG A 76 -0.83 -9.48 11.16
C ARG A 76 0.12 -9.82 12.32
N THR A 77 0.39 -11.10 12.50
CA THR A 77 1.31 -11.63 13.50
C THR A 77 2.77 -11.13 13.31
N ALA A 78 3.63 -11.35 14.30
CA ALA A 78 5.01 -10.84 14.33
C ALA A 78 5.86 -11.14 13.06
N GLY A 79 5.52 -12.18 12.30
CA GLY A 79 6.19 -12.49 11.01
C GLY A 79 5.97 -11.46 9.90
N SER A 80 4.92 -10.64 9.99
CA SER A 80 4.63 -9.62 8.97
C SER A 80 5.49 -8.35 9.08
N LEU A 81 6.20 -8.15 10.17
CA LEU A 81 7.20 -7.08 10.31
C LEU A 81 8.38 -7.25 9.34
N LEU A 82 8.59 -8.46 8.83
CA LEU A 82 9.65 -8.82 7.88
C LEU A 82 9.12 -9.03 6.46
N ASP A 83 7.81 -8.78 6.21
CA ASP A 83 7.25 -8.89 4.86
C ASP A 83 7.75 -7.73 4.00
N PRO A 84 8.50 -7.99 2.92
CA PRO A 84 9.05 -6.95 2.05
C PRO A 84 7.98 -6.01 1.48
N PHE A 85 6.76 -6.50 1.23
CA PHE A 85 5.64 -5.69 0.75
C PHE A 85 5.31 -4.55 1.71
N PHE A 86 5.17 -4.85 3.00
CA PHE A 86 4.88 -3.79 3.99
C PHE A 86 6.07 -2.89 4.26
N THR A 87 7.30 -3.42 4.15
CA THR A 87 8.53 -2.62 4.29
C THR A 87 8.63 -1.57 3.18
N GLU A 88 8.36 -1.97 1.92
CA GLU A 88 8.37 -1.07 0.77
C GLU A 88 7.22 -0.05 0.87
N LEU A 89 6.01 -0.50 1.18
CA LEU A 89 4.86 0.39 1.36
C LEU A 89 5.09 1.43 2.46
N MET A 90 5.68 1.03 3.59
CA MET A 90 6.03 1.96 4.67
C MET A 90 7.08 2.98 4.24
N HIS A 91 8.09 2.55 3.48
CA HIS A 91 9.08 3.47 2.93
C HIS A 91 8.41 4.55 2.08
N GLU A 92 7.51 4.19 1.18
CA GLU A 92 6.77 5.14 0.35
C GLU A 92 5.89 6.10 1.17
N ILE A 93 5.26 5.60 2.23
CA ILE A 93 4.48 6.44 3.17
C ILE A 93 5.40 7.42 3.88
N GLU A 94 6.56 6.97 4.38
CA GLU A 94 7.52 7.81 5.10
C GLU A 94 8.09 8.91 4.21
N VAL A 95 8.52 8.57 2.99
CA VAL A 95 9.02 9.54 2.01
C VAL A 95 8.00 10.64 1.74
N GLU A 96 6.72 10.31 1.62
CA GLU A 96 5.68 11.30 1.42
C GLU A 96 5.39 12.10 2.70
N ALA A 97 5.26 11.45 3.86
CA ALA A 97 4.97 12.09 5.15
C ALA A 97 6.04 13.13 5.54
N LEU A 98 7.33 12.82 5.28
CA LEU A 98 8.45 13.71 5.53
C LEU A 98 8.34 15.05 4.79
N LYS A 99 7.74 15.09 3.59
CA LYS A 99 7.51 16.33 2.83
C LYS A 99 6.60 17.32 3.58
N TYR A 100 5.76 16.81 4.47
CA TYR A 100 4.84 17.59 5.31
C TYR A 100 5.36 17.76 6.74
N GLY A 101 6.57 17.26 7.05
CA GLY A 101 7.20 17.33 8.37
C GLY A 101 6.60 16.35 9.38
N PHE A 102 6.00 15.23 8.90
CA PHE A 102 5.56 14.11 9.72
C PHE A 102 6.59 12.98 9.69
N HIS A 103 6.68 12.22 10.78
CA HIS A 103 7.63 11.12 10.95
C HIS A 103 6.91 9.85 11.35
N LEU A 104 7.29 8.72 10.73
CA LEU A 104 6.88 7.41 11.20
C LEU A 104 7.75 7.03 12.39
N ARG A 105 7.14 6.68 13.52
CA ARG A 105 7.86 6.56 14.78
C ARG A 105 8.04 5.14 15.28
N TYR A 106 6.95 4.46 15.55
CA TYR A 106 6.97 3.11 16.11
C TYR A 106 6.26 2.12 15.22
N GLN A 107 6.80 0.89 15.23
CA GLN A 107 6.23 -0.23 14.51
C GLN A 107 5.80 -1.28 15.54
N TYR A 108 4.51 -1.54 15.62
CA TYR A 108 3.94 -2.53 16.53
C TYR A 108 3.16 -3.57 15.75
N SER A 109 3.22 -4.84 16.17
CA SER A 109 2.17 -5.78 15.78
C SER A 109 1.01 -5.72 16.77
N ILE A 110 -0.23 -5.94 16.30
CA ILE A 110 -1.41 -6.02 17.19
C ILE A 110 -1.21 -7.09 18.27
N ALA A 111 -0.59 -8.21 17.92
CA ALA A 111 -0.29 -9.28 18.87
C ALA A 111 0.62 -8.80 19.99
N GLN A 112 1.69 -8.05 19.68
CA GLN A 112 2.56 -7.44 20.71
C GLN A 112 1.81 -6.41 21.55
N MET A 113 1.02 -5.55 20.92
CA MET A 113 0.24 -4.54 21.65
C MET A 113 -0.76 -5.15 22.64
N ARG A 114 -1.34 -6.32 22.31
CA ARG A 114 -2.27 -7.04 23.18
C ARG A 114 -1.56 -7.87 24.28
N ALA A 115 -0.39 -8.45 23.98
CA ALA A 115 0.32 -9.37 24.87
C ALA A 115 1.09 -8.65 25.99
N ASP A 116 1.75 -7.53 25.68
CA ASP A 116 2.75 -6.96 26.55
C ASP A 116 2.21 -5.90 27.50
N ASN A 117 0.86 -5.65 27.54
CA ASN A 117 0.37 -4.47 28.23
C ASN A 117 1.34 -3.29 27.97
N ILE A 118 1.73 -3.10 26.68
CA ILE A 118 2.68 -2.04 26.36
C ILE A 118 2.15 -0.82 27.06
N PRO A 119 2.85 -0.30 28.08
CA PRO A 119 2.32 0.81 28.85
C PRO A 119 1.98 1.87 27.83
N LEU A 120 0.73 2.31 27.85
CA LEU A 120 0.26 3.42 27.03
C LEU A 120 1.22 4.56 27.32
N ARG A 121 2.27 4.67 26.49
CA ARG A 121 3.33 5.66 26.75
C ARG A 121 2.69 7.03 26.70
N GLU A 122 3.01 7.88 27.66
CA GLU A 122 2.56 9.27 27.69
C GLU A 122 2.91 10.04 26.41
N ASP A 123 3.88 9.52 25.63
CA ASP A 123 4.42 10.10 24.41
C ASP A 123 3.89 9.44 23.10
N ARG A 124 2.78 8.68 23.14
CA ARG A 124 2.20 8.03 21.95
C ARG A 124 1.73 9.07 20.92
N ALA A 125 1.84 8.72 19.63
CA ALA A 125 1.30 9.54 18.55
C ALA A 125 -0.24 9.64 18.61
N ASP A 126 -0.81 10.76 18.17
CA ASP A 126 -2.26 10.92 18.03
C ASP A 126 -2.83 10.15 16.83
N ALA A 127 -1.96 9.74 15.89
CA ALA A 127 -2.33 9.10 14.63
C ALA A 127 -1.63 7.76 14.42
N ALA A 128 -2.32 6.82 13.78
CA ALA A 128 -1.71 5.55 13.38
C ALA A 128 -2.15 5.10 11.99
N ILE A 129 -1.23 4.38 11.32
CA ILE A 129 -1.46 3.67 10.07
C ILE A 129 -1.57 2.18 10.40
N ILE A 130 -2.66 1.55 9.97
CA ILE A 130 -2.89 0.11 10.16
C ILE A 130 -2.54 -0.57 8.84
N LEU A 131 -1.52 -1.44 8.89
CA LEU A 131 -0.97 -2.14 7.74
C LEU A 131 -1.49 -3.59 7.68
N GLY A 132 -2.19 -3.90 6.59
CA GLY A 132 -2.66 -5.25 6.32
C GLY A 132 -4.07 -5.54 6.82
N ARG A 133 -4.36 -6.84 6.98
CA ARG A 133 -5.70 -7.35 7.28
C ARG A 133 -6.05 -7.21 8.75
N THR A 134 -7.20 -6.62 9.06
CA THR A 134 -7.73 -6.44 10.41
C THR A 134 -9.24 -6.66 10.44
N ASP A 135 -9.81 -6.70 11.63
CA ASP A 135 -11.24 -6.82 11.90
C ASP A 135 -11.80 -5.56 12.59
N GLU A 136 -13.13 -5.49 12.65
CA GLU A 136 -13.83 -4.33 13.21
C GLU A 136 -13.57 -4.16 14.72
N GLU A 137 -13.44 -5.27 15.47
CA GLU A 137 -13.12 -5.22 16.90
C GLU A 137 -11.76 -4.56 17.14
N THR A 138 -10.78 -4.95 16.34
CA THR A 138 -9.43 -4.36 16.39
C THR A 138 -9.45 -2.88 16.02
N ILE A 139 -10.22 -2.50 14.99
CA ILE A 139 -10.38 -1.07 14.62
C ILE A 139 -10.97 -0.27 15.78
N ARG A 140 -12.07 -0.75 16.40
CA ARG A 140 -12.68 -0.09 17.56
C ARG A 140 -11.72 0.04 18.75
N TRP A 141 -10.94 -1.01 18.99
CA TRP A 141 -9.92 -1.00 20.04
C TRP A 141 -8.84 0.04 19.75
N LEU A 142 -8.32 0.12 18.51
CA LEU A 142 -7.34 1.14 18.12
C LEU A 142 -7.92 2.56 18.14
N GLN A 143 -9.21 2.75 17.81
CA GLN A 143 -9.91 4.04 17.93
C GLN A 143 -9.99 4.54 19.39
N SER A 144 -9.95 3.65 20.37
CA SER A 144 -9.87 4.07 21.78
C SER A 144 -8.50 4.62 22.17
N MET A 145 -7.47 4.35 21.35
CA MET A 145 -6.08 4.73 21.62
C MET A 145 -5.56 5.84 20.71
N TYR A 146 -6.02 5.91 19.47
CA TYR A 146 -5.57 6.88 18.45
C TYR A 146 -6.74 7.74 17.99
N ARG A 147 -6.51 9.03 17.91
CA ARG A 147 -7.51 9.98 17.42
C ARG A 147 -7.73 9.88 15.91
N HIS A 148 -6.68 9.59 15.16
CA HIS A 148 -6.69 9.52 13.71
C HIS A 148 -6.16 8.16 13.26
N LEU A 149 -6.97 7.43 12.50
CA LEU A 149 -6.61 6.11 11.96
C LEU A 149 -6.82 6.07 10.46
N ILE A 150 -5.92 5.39 9.78
CA ILE A 150 -6.06 5.01 8.38
C ILE A 150 -5.64 3.55 8.20
N CYS A 151 -6.42 2.78 7.43
CA CYS A 151 -6.08 1.42 7.03
C CYS A 151 -5.50 1.41 5.63
N VAL A 152 -4.48 0.59 5.42
CA VAL A 152 -3.90 0.34 4.09
C VAL A 152 -3.68 -1.14 3.85
N GLY A 153 -4.05 -1.63 2.67
CA GLY A 153 -3.89 -3.03 2.32
C GLY A 153 -4.64 -3.48 1.07
N LEU A 154 -4.84 -4.79 0.97
CA LEU A 154 -5.47 -5.41 -0.19
C LEU A 154 -6.91 -5.89 0.07
N GLN A 155 -7.42 -5.71 1.29
CA GLN A 155 -8.78 -6.12 1.65
C GLN A 155 -9.73 -4.94 1.68
N ASP A 156 -10.83 -5.06 0.96
CA ASP A 156 -11.97 -4.15 1.04
C ASP A 156 -12.86 -4.55 2.22
N ARG A 157 -12.93 -3.68 3.22
CA ARG A 157 -13.78 -3.82 4.41
C ARG A 157 -14.54 -2.52 4.63
N ASP A 158 -15.68 -2.63 5.29
CA ASP A 158 -16.49 -1.46 5.61
C ASP A 158 -16.15 -0.98 7.04
N PHE A 159 -15.06 -0.20 7.13
CA PHE A 159 -14.58 0.34 8.40
C PHE A 159 -14.92 1.84 8.54
N PRO A 160 -15.22 2.31 9.77
CA PRO A 160 -15.51 3.72 10.04
C PRO A 160 -14.23 4.57 10.16
N VAL A 161 -13.22 4.30 9.33
CA VAL A 161 -11.92 5.00 9.28
C VAL A 161 -11.50 5.19 7.83
N ASP A 162 -10.54 6.06 7.59
CA ASP A 162 -9.96 6.21 6.26
C ASP A 162 -9.30 4.95 5.77
N GLN A 163 -9.39 4.69 4.48
CA GLN A 163 -8.81 3.51 3.85
C GLN A 163 -8.17 3.87 2.51
N VAL A 164 -6.98 3.34 2.27
CA VAL A 164 -6.34 3.30 0.97
C VAL A 164 -6.10 1.85 0.59
N LEU A 165 -6.72 1.41 -0.48
CA LEU A 165 -6.80 0.00 -0.84
C LEU A 165 -6.34 -0.24 -2.28
N CYS A 166 -5.79 -1.43 -2.52
CA CYS A 166 -5.76 -2.06 -3.82
C CYS A 166 -6.50 -3.40 -3.69
N HIS A 167 -7.52 -3.64 -4.54
CA HIS A 167 -8.37 -4.83 -4.38
C HIS A 167 -7.60 -6.12 -4.64
N GLY A 168 -7.26 -6.88 -3.60
CA GLY A 168 -6.65 -8.20 -3.69
C GLY A 168 -7.53 -9.21 -4.43
N TYR A 169 -8.85 -9.10 -4.26
CA TYR A 169 -9.82 -9.89 -5.02
C TYR A 169 -9.66 -9.68 -6.53
N GLN A 170 -9.63 -8.42 -6.98
CA GLN A 170 -9.48 -8.14 -8.42
C GLN A 170 -8.12 -8.55 -8.95
N ALA A 171 -7.05 -8.41 -8.15
CA ALA A 171 -5.72 -8.84 -8.51
C ALA A 171 -5.66 -10.36 -8.77
N ALA A 172 -6.19 -11.17 -7.86
CA ALA A 172 -6.23 -12.63 -8.02
C ALA A 172 -7.15 -13.06 -9.17
N LYS A 173 -8.31 -12.39 -9.34
CA LYS A 173 -9.19 -12.62 -10.48
C LYS A 173 -8.47 -12.38 -11.80
N ASN A 174 -7.71 -11.28 -11.92
CA ASN A 174 -6.92 -10.97 -13.12
C ASN A 174 -5.88 -12.06 -13.40
N CYS A 175 -5.26 -12.64 -12.37
CA CYS A 175 -4.33 -13.77 -12.52
C CYS A 175 -5.03 -15.00 -13.12
N VAL A 176 -6.18 -15.41 -12.57
CA VAL A 176 -6.92 -16.56 -13.09
C VAL A 176 -7.43 -16.31 -14.50
N ASP A 177 -7.94 -15.11 -14.80
CA ASP A 177 -8.39 -14.73 -16.13
C ASP A 177 -7.26 -14.80 -17.16
N HIS A 178 -6.05 -14.34 -16.80
CA HIS A 178 -4.86 -14.43 -17.65
C HIS A 178 -4.47 -15.89 -17.92
N LEU A 179 -4.37 -16.72 -16.89
CA LEU A 179 -4.06 -18.14 -17.04
C LEU A 179 -5.12 -18.87 -17.86
N HIS A 180 -6.40 -18.53 -17.62
CA HIS A 180 -7.51 -19.10 -18.39
C HIS A 180 -7.45 -18.72 -19.88
N ALA A 181 -7.11 -17.48 -20.19
CA ALA A 181 -6.90 -17.01 -21.57
C ALA A 181 -5.75 -17.74 -22.27
N LEU A 182 -4.74 -18.20 -21.52
CA LEU A 182 -3.65 -19.06 -22.01
C LEU A 182 -4.04 -20.54 -22.12
N GLY A 183 -5.30 -20.90 -21.85
CA GLY A 183 -5.83 -22.25 -21.97
C GLY A 183 -5.79 -23.09 -20.70
N HIS A 184 -5.21 -22.60 -19.60
CA HIS A 184 -5.15 -23.35 -18.36
C HIS A 184 -6.56 -23.57 -17.74
N ARG A 185 -6.80 -24.77 -17.22
CA ARG A 185 -8.04 -25.17 -16.54
C ARG A 185 -7.74 -25.78 -15.16
N ALA A 186 -6.62 -26.48 -15.03
CA ALA A 186 -6.11 -27.03 -13.78
C ALA A 186 -5.11 -26.03 -13.17
N ILE A 187 -5.63 -25.05 -12.42
CA ILE A 187 -4.88 -23.97 -11.79
C ILE A 187 -4.87 -24.21 -10.28
N CYS A 188 -3.69 -24.29 -9.66
CA CYS A 188 -3.56 -24.36 -8.20
C CYS A 188 -3.43 -22.97 -7.60
N TYR A 189 -3.86 -22.84 -6.34
CA TYR A 189 -3.65 -21.65 -5.51
C TYR A 189 -2.70 -21.96 -4.36
N LEU A 190 -1.72 -21.08 -4.14
CA LEU A 190 -0.85 -21.12 -2.97
C LEU A 190 -0.99 -19.83 -2.17
N GLY A 191 -1.37 -19.92 -0.91
CA GLY A 191 -1.53 -18.77 -0.03
C GLY A 191 -2.43 -19.05 1.15
N GLU A 192 -2.66 -18.02 1.97
CA GLU A 192 -3.65 -18.11 3.04
C GLU A 192 -5.05 -18.28 2.47
N THR A 193 -5.89 -19.09 3.15
CA THR A 193 -7.24 -19.39 2.71
C THR A 193 -8.30 -18.84 3.68
N VAL A 194 -7.93 -18.57 4.93
CA VAL A 194 -8.86 -18.07 5.94
C VAL A 194 -8.98 -16.57 5.84
N ASP A 195 -10.20 -16.07 5.61
CA ASP A 195 -10.52 -14.64 5.51
C ASP A 195 -9.63 -13.90 4.49
N GLU A 196 -9.34 -14.55 3.33
CA GLU A 196 -8.43 -14.05 2.31
C GLU A 196 -9.17 -13.79 0.99
N GLN A 197 -9.24 -12.52 0.57
CA GLN A 197 -10.00 -12.12 -0.62
C GLN A 197 -9.39 -12.65 -1.93
N ARG A 198 -8.07 -12.88 -2.00
CA ARG A 198 -7.42 -13.48 -3.17
C ARG A 198 -7.82 -14.95 -3.33
N TYR A 199 -7.96 -15.67 -2.22
CA TYR A 199 -8.48 -17.04 -2.24
C TYR A 199 -9.94 -17.08 -2.67
N GLN A 200 -10.77 -16.19 -2.13
CA GLN A 200 -12.18 -16.11 -2.56
C GLN A 200 -12.29 -15.81 -4.06
N ALA A 201 -11.49 -14.87 -4.56
CA ALA A 201 -11.44 -14.55 -5.99
C ALA A 201 -10.99 -15.74 -6.85
N PHE A 202 -10.01 -16.51 -6.36
CA PHE A 202 -9.59 -17.75 -7.00
C PHE A 202 -10.73 -18.74 -7.12
N LEU A 203 -11.46 -19.04 -6.02
CA LEU A 203 -12.59 -19.95 -6.02
C LEU A 203 -13.68 -19.50 -7.00
N ASP A 204 -14.08 -18.23 -6.93
CA ASP A 204 -15.14 -17.67 -7.78
C ASP A 204 -14.73 -17.71 -9.27
N ALA A 205 -13.48 -17.39 -9.58
CA ALA A 205 -12.96 -17.42 -10.95
C ALA A 205 -12.86 -18.86 -11.47
N MET A 206 -12.42 -19.82 -10.65
CA MET A 206 -12.33 -21.23 -11.02
C MET A 206 -13.72 -21.85 -11.23
N HIS A 207 -14.71 -21.56 -10.40
CA HIS A 207 -16.09 -21.97 -10.61
C HIS A 207 -16.66 -21.43 -11.93
N ARG A 208 -16.39 -20.15 -12.24
CA ARG A 208 -16.82 -19.50 -13.48
C ARG A 208 -16.25 -20.17 -14.73
N ILE A 209 -15.05 -20.74 -14.67
CA ILE A 209 -14.44 -21.49 -15.78
C ILE A 209 -14.77 -22.99 -15.75
N GLY A 210 -15.63 -23.42 -14.83
CA GLY A 210 -16.19 -24.77 -14.81
C GLY A 210 -15.51 -25.77 -13.89
N ALA A 211 -14.61 -25.34 -13.00
CA ALA A 211 -14.03 -26.21 -11.97
C ALA A 211 -15.10 -26.59 -10.94
N LYS A 212 -15.23 -27.88 -10.63
CA LYS A 212 -16.24 -28.37 -9.69
C LYS A 212 -15.81 -28.22 -8.23
N HIS A 213 -14.55 -28.48 -7.95
CA HIS A 213 -13.94 -28.49 -6.62
C HIS A 213 -12.62 -27.72 -6.63
N PRO A 214 -12.62 -26.37 -6.84
CA PRO A 214 -11.38 -25.60 -6.89
C PRO A 214 -10.65 -25.57 -5.54
N GLU A 215 -11.34 -25.77 -4.42
CA GLU A 215 -10.78 -25.91 -3.07
C GLU A 215 -9.75 -27.04 -2.98
N ASP A 216 -9.92 -28.11 -3.75
CA ASP A 216 -8.99 -29.25 -3.79
C ASP A 216 -7.65 -28.91 -4.45
N LEU A 217 -7.56 -27.79 -5.18
CA LEU A 217 -6.38 -27.27 -5.83
C LEU A 217 -5.74 -26.10 -5.04
N ALA A 218 -6.22 -25.84 -3.84
CA ALA A 218 -5.67 -24.80 -2.98
C ALA A 218 -4.82 -25.43 -1.87
N VAL A 219 -3.68 -24.81 -1.61
CA VAL A 219 -2.80 -25.18 -0.49
C VAL A 219 -2.60 -23.96 0.40
N GLU A 220 -3.02 -24.11 1.68
CA GLU A 220 -2.73 -23.13 2.72
C GLU A 220 -1.24 -22.98 2.91
N ALA A 221 -0.71 -21.78 2.77
CA ALA A 221 0.70 -21.48 2.88
C ALA A 221 0.95 -20.09 3.46
N PRO A 222 1.91 -19.93 4.39
CA PRO A 222 2.33 -18.62 4.87
C PRO A 222 3.03 -17.84 3.75
N PHE A 223 2.85 -16.52 3.71
CA PHE A 223 3.40 -15.64 2.68
C PHE A 223 4.92 -15.49 2.78
N SER A 224 5.62 -16.56 2.46
CA SER A 224 7.10 -16.64 2.49
C SER A 224 7.63 -17.57 1.40
N PRO A 225 8.92 -17.48 1.04
CA PRO A 225 9.53 -18.45 0.12
C PRO A 225 9.47 -19.89 0.64
N ALA A 226 9.66 -20.09 1.95
CA ALA A 226 9.53 -21.42 2.55
C ALA A 226 8.10 -21.97 2.39
N GLY A 227 7.06 -21.12 2.65
CA GLY A 227 5.68 -21.52 2.47
C GLY A 227 5.36 -21.91 1.02
N GLY A 228 5.88 -21.17 0.04
CA GLY A 228 5.69 -21.51 -1.38
C GLY A 228 6.39 -22.81 -1.78
N TYR A 229 7.59 -23.04 -1.26
CA TYR A 229 8.33 -24.28 -1.48
C TYR A 229 7.58 -25.49 -0.92
N ASP A 230 7.19 -25.43 0.37
CA ASP A 230 6.49 -26.52 1.05
C ASP A 230 5.11 -26.80 0.42
N ALA A 231 4.42 -25.77 -0.04
CA ALA A 231 3.12 -25.92 -0.71
C ALA A 231 3.22 -26.68 -2.03
N VAL A 232 4.26 -26.42 -2.84
CA VAL A 232 4.52 -27.21 -4.08
C VAL A 232 4.87 -28.65 -3.73
N GLN A 233 5.71 -28.88 -2.71
CA GLN A 233 6.03 -30.23 -2.24
C GLN A 233 4.75 -31.00 -1.90
N LYS A 234 3.82 -30.35 -1.19
CA LYS A 234 2.53 -30.96 -0.83
C LYS A 234 1.67 -31.28 -2.06
N LEU A 235 1.54 -30.36 -3.03
CA LEU A 235 0.82 -30.62 -4.28
C LEU A 235 1.33 -31.86 -5.00
N LEU A 236 2.65 -32.02 -5.08
CA LEU A 236 3.32 -33.16 -5.75
C LEU A 236 3.12 -34.46 -4.96
N GLN A 237 3.23 -34.43 -3.62
CA GLN A 237 2.99 -35.58 -2.76
C GLN A 237 1.54 -36.06 -2.82
N ASP A 238 0.57 -35.11 -2.90
CA ASP A 238 -0.85 -35.42 -3.01
C ASP A 238 -1.25 -35.87 -4.42
N GLY A 239 -0.29 -35.97 -5.37
CA GLY A 239 -0.52 -36.38 -6.75
C GLY A 239 -1.50 -35.47 -7.52
N LYS A 240 -1.56 -34.18 -7.18
CA LYS A 240 -2.42 -33.23 -7.86
C LYS A 240 -1.93 -32.94 -9.27
N GLU A 241 -2.85 -32.99 -10.23
CA GLU A 241 -2.58 -32.58 -11.62
C GLU A 241 -2.86 -31.09 -11.78
N PHE A 242 -1.89 -30.35 -12.29
CA PHE A 242 -2.00 -28.91 -12.53
C PHE A 242 -1.12 -28.47 -13.70
N THR A 243 -1.52 -27.43 -14.37
CA THR A 243 -0.78 -26.81 -15.48
C THR A 243 -0.33 -25.39 -15.16
N ALA A 244 -0.89 -24.80 -14.11
CA ALA A 244 -0.53 -23.46 -13.65
C ALA A 244 -0.68 -23.33 -12.13
N ILE A 245 0.06 -22.40 -11.55
CA ILE A 245 0.01 -22.05 -10.13
C ILE A 245 -0.18 -20.53 -9.99
N LEU A 246 -1.21 -20.12 -9.26
CA LEU A 246 -1.40 -18.79 -8.73
C LEU A 246 -0.82 -18.72 -7.32
N CYS A 247 0.24 -17.97 -7.15
CA CYS A 247 0.78 -17.62 -5.84
C CYS A 247 0.13 -16.32 -5.34
N ALA A 248 -0.41 -16.32 -4.14
CA ALA A 248 -1.08 -15.16 -3.57
C ALA A 248 -0.15 -13.94 -3.35
N ASN A 249 1.18 -14.15 -3.38
CA ASN A 249 2.18 -13.10 -3.51
C ASN A 249 3.46 -13.61 -4.19
N ASP A 250 4.35 -12.69 -4.57
CA ASP A 250 5.60 -13.00 -5.27
C ASP A 250 6.59 -13.78 -4.39
N MET A 251 6.54 -13.62 -3.06
CA MET A 251 7.42 -14.37 -2.16
C MET A 251 7.08 -15.87 -2.14
N LEU A 252 5.81 -16.22 -2.22
CA LEU A 252 5.38 -17.61 -2.44
C LEU A 252 5.88 -18.12 -3.79
N ALA A 253 5.83 -17.29 -4.85
CA ALA A 253 6.28 -17.68 -6.18
C ALA A 253 7.79 -17.96 -6.22
N VAL A 254 8.61 -17.24 -5.45
CA VAL A 254 10.06 -17.53 -5.30
C VAL A 254 10.28 -18.95 -4.81
N GLY A 255 9.57 -19.36 -3.75
CA GLY A 255 9.68 -20.71 -3.19
C GLY A 255 9.09 -21.77 -4.10
N ALA A 256 7.94 -21.50 -4.71
CA ALA A 256 7.28 -22.39 -5.66
C ALA A 256 8.17 -22.67 -6.87
N LEU A 257 8.81 -21.63 -7.45
CA LEU A 257 9.72 -21.78 -8.56
C LEU A 257 10.92 -22.67 -8.21
N LYS A 258 11.49 -22.50 -7.00
CA LYS A 258 12.58 -23.34 -6.51
C LYS A 258 12.16 -24.80 -6.42
N ALA A 259 11.01 -25.08 -5.79
CA ALA A 259 10.51 -26.45 -5.65
C ALA A 259 10.22 -27.09 -7.01
N LEU A 260 9.57 -26.39 -7.92
CA LEU A 260 9.31 -26.86 -9.29
C LEU A 260 10.60 -27.24 -10.02
N LYS A 261 11.65 -26.39 -9.96
CA LYS A 261 12.96 -26.65 -10.59
C LYS A 261 13.63 -27.90 -9.99
N GLU A 262 13.59 -28.09 -8.68
CA GLU A 262 14.15 -29.28 -8.01
C GLU A 262 13.46 -30.59 -8.46
N HIS A 263 12.14 -30.50 -8.73
CA HIS A 263 11.36 -31.62 -9.28
C HIS A 263 11.39 -31.67 -10.81
N ARG A 264 12.29 -30.91 -11.47
CA ARG A 264 12.52 -30.90 -12.92
C ARG A 264 11.34 -30.39 -13.76
N PHE A 265 10.38 -29.67 -13.17
CA PHE A 265 9.38 -28.93 -13.93
C PHE A 265 10.01 -27.68 -14.54
N ARG A 266 9.74 -27.48 -15.82
CA ARG A 266 10.17 -26.30 -16.56
C ARG A 266 9.07 -25.25 -16.52
N VAL A 267 9.37 -24.10 -15.93
CA VAL A 267 8.47 -22.93 -15.98
C VAL A 267 8.93 -22.05 -17.14
N PRO A 268 8.04 -21.63 -18.04
CA PRO A 268 6.58 -21.87 -18.08
C PRO A 268 6.14 -23.13 -18.86
N LYS A 269 7.08 -23.93 -19.38
CA LYS A 269 6.82 -24.95 -20.39
C LYS A 269 5.94 -26.12 -19.88
N ASP A 270 6.18 -26.59 -18.67
CA ASP A 270 5.42 -27.67 -18.05
C ASP A 270 4.36 -27.09 -17.07
N VAL A 271 4.68 -25.98 -16.41
CA VAL A 271 3.80 -25.31 -15.45
C VAL A 271 3.96 -23.79 -15.57
N SER A 272 2.88 -23.07 -15.80
CA SER A 272 2.85 -21.59 -15.70
C SER A 272 2.80 -21.15 -14.23
N LEU A 273 3.52 -20.07 -13.89
CA LEU A 273 3.59 -19.52 -12.54
C LEU A 273 3.26 -18.02 -12.56
N ILE A 274 2.33 -17.59 -11.73
CA ILE A 274 1.93 -16.18 -11.62
C ILE A 274 1.89 -15.75 -10.15
N GLY A 275 2.33 -14.51 -9.88
CA GLY A 275 2.34 -13.91 -8.55
C GLY A 275 1.46 -12.67 -8.44
N ILE A 276 1.52 -12.02 -7.28
CA ILE A 276 0.91 -10.72 -6.99
C ILE A 276 1.89 -9.91 -6.16
N ASN A 277 2.06 -8.66 -6.44
CA ASN A 277 2.71 -7.51 -5.81
C ASN A 277 3.69 -6.78 -6.75
N ASP A 278 4.29 -7.45 -7.74
CA ASP A 278 5.41 -6.96 -8.59
C ASP A 278 6.61 -6.51 -7.76
N MET A 279 6.98 -7.34 -6.76
CA MET A 279 8.20 -7.10 -5.97
C MET A 279 9.43 -7.06 -6.89
N GLU A 280 10.45 -6.28 -6.52
CA GLU A 280 11.67 -6.15 -7.32
C GLU A 280 12.29 -7.50 -7.69
N THR A 281 12.24 -8.47 -6.77
CA THR A 281 12.75 -9.83 -6.98
C THR A 281 12.10 -10.55 -8.17
N SER A 282 10.85 -10.24 -8.53
CA SER A 282 10.14 -10.87 -9.66
C SER A 282 10.82 -10.64 -11.01
N ARG A 283 11.61 -9.56 -11.13
CA ARG A 283 12.37 -9.21 -12.34
C ARG A 283 13.70 -9.96 -12.47
N TYR A 284 14.18 -10.54 -11.37
CA TYR A 284 15.46 -11.24 -11.30
C TYR A 284 15.32 -12.77 -11.18
N LEU A 285 14.08 -13.26 -11.18
CA LEU A 285 13.84 -14.70 -11.27
C LEU A 285 14.12 -15.18 -12.71
N ASP A 286 14.44 -16.46 -12.83
CA ASP A 286 14.61 -17.14 -14.11
C ASP A 286 13.65 -18.35 -14.16
N PRO A 287 12.57 -18.27 -14.98
CA PRO A 287 12.10 -17.14 -15.79
C PRO A 287 11.62 -15.95 -14.97
N MET A 288 11.62 -14.73 -15.54
CA MET A 288 11.05 -13.53 -14.93
C MET A 288 9.56 -13.74 -14.63
N LEU A 289 9.14 -13.41 -13.41
CA LEU A 289 7.79 -13.71 -12.91
C LEU A 289 6.72 -12.77 -13.51
N THR A 290 5.72 -13.34 -14.16
CA THR A 290 4.45 -12.68 -14.46
C THR A 290 3.70 -12.45 -13.15
N THR A 291 3.23 -11.23 -12.91
CA THR A 291 2.64 -10.85 -11.62
C THR A 291 1.63 -9.72 -11.80
N VAL A 292 0.82 -9.47 -10.78
CA VAL A 292 -0.03 -8.27 -10.73
C VAL A 292 0.63 -7.21 -9.86
N ALA A 293 0.99 -6.08 -10.48
CA ALA A 293 1.60 -4.96 -9.77
C ALA A 293 0.59 -4.25 -8.86
N ILE A 294 0.96 -4.12 -7.60
CA ILE A 294 0.28 -3.30 -6.61
C ILE A 294 0.99 -1.93 -6.59
N PRO A 295 0.30 -0.82 -6.82
CA PRO A 295 0.92 0.50 -6.95
C PRO A 295 1.33 1.07 -5.60
N MET A 296 2.39 0.51 -4.99
CA MET A 296 2.82 0.81 -3.61
C MET A 296 3.21 2.28 -3.43
N GLN A 297 3.84 2.89 -4.44
CA GLN A 297 4.22 4.30 -4.39
C GLN A 297 2.99 5.21 -4.31
N GLU A 298 2.00 5.01 -5.19
CA GLU A 298 0.75 5.77 -5.19
C GLU A 298 -0.04 5.51 -3.90
N MET A 299 -0.10 4.26 -3.44
CA MET A 299 -0.75 3.91 -2.17
C MET A 299 -0.08 4.65 -1.01
N GLY A 300 1.24 4.62 -0.89
CA GLY A 300 2.00 5.29 0.17
C GLY A 300 1.77 6.79 0.17
N GLN A 301 1.82 7.43 -1.00
CA GLN A 301 1.55 8.85 -1.15
C GLN A 301 0.13 9.23 -0.70
N HIS A 302 -0.87 8.44 -1.08
CA HIS A 302 -2.26 8.71 -0.72
C HIS A 302 -2.54 8.45 0.76
N VAL A 303 -1.93 7.43 1.37
CA VAL A 303 -2.01 7.17 2.82
C VAL A 303 -1.51 8.37 3.60
N ALA A 304 -0.30 8.85 3.28
CA ALA A 304 0.28 9.99 3.97
C ALA A 304 -0.57 11.26 3.81
N LYS A 305 -0.96 11.59 2.58
CA LYS A 305 -1.76 12.79 2.29
C LYS A 305 -3.12 12.75 2.98
N LEU A 306 -3.83 11.63 2.92
CA LEU A 306 -5.17 11.50 3.49
C LEU A 306 -5.13 11.57 5.02
N LEU A 307 -4.17 10.87 5.66
CA LEU A 307 -4.01 10.92 7.11
C LEU A 307 -3.61 12.34 7.59
N ILE A 308 -2.69 13.00 6.90
CA ILE A 308 -2.25 14.34 7.23
C ILE A 308 -3.38 15.37 7.04
N ASP A 309 -4.17 15.23 5.97
CA ASP A 309 -5.35 16.06 5.75
C ASP A 309 -6.35 15.92 6.90
N ARG A 310 -6.63 14.68 7.35
CA ARG A 310 -7.48 14.42 8.52
C ARG A 310 -6.91 15.02 9.80
N ILE A 311 -5.62 14.88 10.07
CA ILE A 311 -4.95 15.47 11.25
C ILE A 311 -5.12 16.99 11.26
N ASN A 312 -5.03 17.63 10.09
CA ASN A 312 -5.17 19.07 9.93
C ASN A 312 -6.64 19.55 9.87
N GLY A 313 -7.62 18.66 9.95
CA GLY A 313 -9.05 18.98 9.94
C GLY A 313 -9.61 19.28 8.54
N GLY A 314 -8.96 18.82 7.48
CA GLY A 314 -9.40 18.99 6.10
C GLY A 314 -10.65 18.18 5.75
N HIS A 315 -10.82 17.01 6.37
CA HIS A 315 -12.05 16.22 6.28
C HIS A 315 -12.39 15.52 7.60
N THR A 316 -13.67 15.15 7.77
CA THR A 316 -14.20 14.51 8.99
C THR A 316 -14.87 13.16 8.70
N ALA A 317 -15.52 13.01 7.55
CA ALA A 317 -16.09 11.74 7.13
C ALA A 317 -14.99 10.74 6.72
N PRO A 318 -15.16 9.44 6.98
CA PRO A 318 -14.25 8.43 6.46
C PRO A 318 -14.20 8.45 4.92
N VAL A 319 -12.99 8.34 4.37
CA VAL A 319 -12.73 8.30 2.93
C VAL A 319 -12.14 6.94 2.57
N LYS A 320 -12.72 6.28 1.56
CA LYS A 320 -12.18 5.04 0.99
C LYS A 320 -11.62 5.35 -0.41
N LEU A 321 -10.31 5.23 -0.57
CA LEU A 321 -9.62 5.38 -1.85
C LEU A 321 -9.18 4.01 -2.35
N VAL A 322 -9.59 3.66 -3.57
CA VAL A 322 -9.21 2.41 -4.23
C VAL A 322 -8.30 2.74 -5.41
N ILE A 323 -7.11 2.12 -5.42
CA ILE A 323 -6.13 2.28 -6.49
C ILE A 323 -6.08 0.97 -7.29
N PRO A 324 -6.22 1.01 -8.61
CA PRO A 324 -6.25 -0.20 -9.43
C PRO A 324 -4.87 -0.87 -9.52
N SER A 325 -4.87 -2.21 -9.57
CA SER A 325 -3.68 -3.01 -9.88
C SER A 325 -3.53 -3.23 -11.40
N THR A 326 -2.32 -3.59 -11.83
CA THR A 326 -2.00 -3.83 -13.24
C THR A 326 -1.31 -5.17 -13.43
N LEU A 327 -1.77 -5.99 -14.39
CA LEU A 327 -1.09 -7.24 -14.76
C LEU A 327 0.20 -6.92 -15.53
N ILE A 328 1.30 -7.49 -15.10
CA ILE A 328 2.62 -7.40 -15.74
C ILE A 328 2.99 -8.77 -16.29
N CYS A 329 2.82 -8.96 -17.58
CA CYS A 329 3.21 -10.19 -18.26
C CYS A 329 4.73 -10.24 -18.46
N ARG A 330 5.34 -11.36 -18.05
CA ARG A 330 6.76 -11.66 -18.23
C ARG A 330 6.92 -13.06 -18.79
N GLU A 331 7.90 -13.83 -18.34
CA GLU A 331 8.33 -15.08 -18.94
C GLU A 331 7.73 -16.34 -18.29
N SER A 332 7.17 -16.23 -17.09
CA SER A 332 6.76 -17.39 -16.26
C SER A 332 5.38 -17.97 -16.62
N CYS A 333 4.68 -17.41 -17.61
CA CYS A 333 3.40 -17.93 -18.11
C CYS A 333 3.49 -18.16 -19.62
N ALA A 334 2.92 -19.26 -20.11
CA ALA A 334 2.81 -19.59 -21.54
C ALA A 334 1.48 -20.30 -21.81
N PRO A 335 1.01 -20.36 -23.06
CA PRO A 335 -0.14 -21.18 -23.44
C PRO A 335 0.06 -22.64 -23.02
N VAL A 336 -1.01 -23.27 -22.52
CA VAL A 336 -0.98 -24.70 -22.20
C VAL A 336 -0.64 -25.49 -23.47
N GLN A 337 0.36 -26.39 -23.38
CA GLN A 337 0.66 -27.30 -24.49
C GLN A 337 -0.38 -28.40 -24.48
N GLU A 338 -1.11 -28.55 -25.59
CA GLU A 338 -1.92 -29.75 -25.82
C GLU A 338 -0.96 -30.96 -25.85
N LEU A 339 -1.21 -31.93 -24.94
CA LEU A 339 -0.48 -33.19 -24.89
C LEU A 339 -0.85 -34.11 -26.04
#